data_0f5d5fe1322ec1eeb4e43d36a026918c
#
_entry.id   0f5d5fe1322ec1eeb4e43d36a026918c
#
_cell.length_a   1.000
_cell.length_b   1.000
_cell.length_c   1.000
_cell.angle_alpha   90.00
_cell.angle_beta   90.00
_cell.angle_gamma   90.00
#
_symmetry.space_group_name_H-M   'P 1'
#
loop_
_entity.id
_entity.type
_entity.pdbx_description
1 polymer ?
#
loop_
_entity_poly.entity_id
_entity_poly.type
_entity_poly.pdbx_seq_one_letter_code
_entity_poly.pdbx_strand_id
1 'polypeptide(L)'
;MMKEIAAIILENDKGEFLLALRDNKPGIPFPNHWDLIGGHLEEGETPEEALIREVKEELDIELKDYTFYKKYECFTGDAYENTKFIYSGKINIPIEQITLLEGERPQYFSREEIPNVKFANIIKTIVMEYISEHN
;
A
#
# COMPACT_ATOMS: atom_id res chain seq x y z
N MET A 1 21.79 3.26 -7.04
CA MET A 1 20.57 3.13 -7.87
C MET A 1 19.35 3.16 -6.98
N MET A 2 18.35 3.98 -7.35
CA MET A 2 17.12 4.11 -6.55
C MET A 2 16.24 2.89 -6.74
N LYS A 3 15.70 2.35 -5.63
CA LYS A 3 14.75 1.24 -5.69
C LYS A 3 13.40 1.73 -6.19
N GLU A 4 12.66 0.86 -6.86
CA GLU A 4 11.34 1.17 -7.38
C GLU A 4 10.30 0.28 -6.72
N ILE A 5 9.20 0.90 -6.31
CA ILE A 5 8.12 0.23 -5.58
C ILE A 5 6.80 0.55 -6.29
N ALA A 6 5.92 -0.43 -6.41
CA ALA A 6 4.55 -0.23 -6.85
C ALA A 6 3.62 -0.58 -5.71
N ALA A 7 2.66 0.28 -5.42
CA ALA A 7 1.72 0.07 -4.32
C ALA A 7 0.35 0.64 -4.69
N ILE A 8 -0.68 0.20 -3.97
CA ILE A 8 -2.05 0.57 -4.31
C ILE A 8 -2.83 1.01 -3.07
N ILE A 9 -3.61 2.08 -3.25
CA ILE A 9 -4.59 2.54 -2.28
C ILE A 9 -5.89 1.82 -2.62
N LEU A 10 -6.31 0.90 -1.77
CA LEU A 10 -7.54 0.12 -1.97
C LEU A 10 -8.64 0.67 -1.07
N GLU A 11 -9.75 1.04 -1.68
CA GLU A 11 -10.88 1.64 -0.99
C GLU A 11 -12.14 0.81 -1.24
N ASN A 12 -12.96 0.60 -0.19
CA ASN A 12 -14.23 -0.09 -0.34
C ASN A 12 -15.37 0.90 -0.59
N ASP A 13 -16.59 0.39 -0.78
CA ASP A 13 -17.77 1.23 -1.06
C ASP A 13 -18.19 2.10 0.12
N LYS A 14 -17.67 1.83 1.31
CA LYS A 14 -17.93 2.65 2.50
C LYS A 14 -16.91 3.78 2.66
N GLY A 15 -15.97 3.92 1.73
CA GLY A 15 -14.92 4.92 1.82
C GLY A 15 -13.82 4.56 2.82
N GLU A 16 -13.68 3.29 3.14
CA GLU A 16 -12.63 2.80 4.04
C GLU A 16 -11.46 2.26 3.24
N PHE A 17 -10.27 2.38 3.80
CA PHE A 17 -9.01 1.99 3.13
C PHE A 17 -8.45 0.73 3.74
N LEU A 18 -8.06 -0.22 2.88
CA LEU A 18 -7.42 -1.46 3.33
C LEU A 18 -5.92 -1.23 3.51
N LEU A 19 -5.45 -1.48 4.71
CA LEU A 19 -4.04 -1.41 5.04
C LEU A 19 -3.57 -2.73 5.62
N ALA A 20 -2.27 -2.98 5.55
CA ALA A 20 -1.65 -4.18 6.11
C ALA A 20 -0.68 -3.78 7.21
N LEU A 21 -0.75 -4.47 8.34
CA LEU A 21 0.18 -4.25 9.45
C LEU A 21 1.47 -5.00 9.14
N ARG A 22 2.60 -4.28 9.15
CA ARG A 22 3.91 -4.88 8.92
C ARG A 22 4.29 -5.78 10.09
N ASP A 23 5.03 -6.85 9.80
CA ASP A 23 5.50 -7.78 10.83
C ASP A 23 6.30 -7.05 11.91
N ASN A 24 6.22 -7.54 13.13
CA ASN A 24 7.01 -7.04 14.26
C ASN A 24 8.24 -7.93 14.43
N LYS A 25 9.16 -7.84 13.47
CA LYS A 25 10.39 -8.65 13.43
C LYS A 25 11.62 -7.77 13.49
N PRO A 26 12.72 -8.24 14.14
CA PRO A 26 13.99 -7.52 14.09
C PRO A 26 14.50 -7.44 12.65
N GLY A 27 15.11 -6.33 12.29
CA GLY A 27 15.78 -6.17 11.02
C GLY A 27 14.93 -5.67 9.86
N ILE A 28 13.60 -5.59 10.02
CA ILE A 28 12.77 -4.98 8.97
C ILE A 28 12.52 -3.51 9.30
N PRO A 29 12.42 -2.64 8.27
CA PRO A 29 12.07 -1.23 8.50
C PRO A 29 10.64 -1.10 9.01
N PHE A 30 10.43 -0.17 9.93
CA PHE A 30 9.09 0.17 10.44
C PHE A 30 8.27 -1.04 10.89
N PRO A 31 8.79 -1.87 11.82
CA PRO A 31 8.00 -3.00 12.32
C PRO A 31 6.75 -2.49 13.02
N ASN A 32 5.67 -3.25 12.91
CA ASN A 32 4.40 -2.93 13.58
C ASN A 32 3.78 -1.59 13.17
N HIS A 33 4.06 -1.14 11.94
CA HIS A 33 3.44 0.04 11.32
C HIS A 33 2.54 -0.41 10.18
N TRP A 34 1.58 0.43 9.82
CA TRP A 34 0.64 0.13 8.72
C TRP A 34 1.20 0.60 7.39
N ASP A 35 0.86 -0.13 6.32
CA ASP A 35 1.39 0.12 4.99
C ASP A 35 0.34 -0.20 3.92
N LEU A 36 0.57 0.29 2.71
CA LEU A 36 -0.21 -0.09 1.53
C LEU A 36 0.19 -1.49 1.09
N ILE A 37 -0.68 -2.10 0.27
CA ILE A 37 -0.35 -3.36 -0.40
C ILE A 37 0.55 -3.02 -1.60
N GLY A 38 1.65 -3.74 -1.75
CA GLY A 38 2.60 -3.51 -2.84
C GLY A 38 3.99 -4.00 -2.47
N GLY A 39 4.95 -3.71 -3.32
CA GLY A 39 6.33 -4.11 -3.08
C GLY A 39 7.28 -3.67 -4.18
N HIS A 40 8.49 -4.16 -4.12
CA HIS A 40 9.56 -3.79 -5.05
C HIS A 40 9.36 -4.38 -6.44
N LEU A 41 9.70 -3.61 -7.47
CA LEU A 41 9.80 -4.13 -8.83
C LEU A 41 10.96 -5.11 -8.91
N GLU A 42 10.73 -6.22 -9.60
CA GLU A 42 11.80 -7.15 -9.97
C GLU A 42 12.41 -6.70 -11.28
N GLU A 43 13.61 -7.18 -11.57
CA GLU A 43 14.32 -6.81 -12.79
C GLU A 43 13.46 -7.11 -14.02
N GLY A 44 13.29 -6.10 -14.87
CA GLY A 44 12.51 -6.23 -16.09
C GLY A 44 11.02 -6.03 -15.94
N GLU A 45 10.52 -5.86 -14.71
CA GLU A 45 9.08 -5.62 -14.50
C GLU A 45 8.72 -4.15 -14.74
N THR A 46 7.53 -3.93 -15.30
CA THR A 46 6.89 -2.61 -15.26
C THR A 46 6.25 -2.42 -13.90
N PRO A 47 5.94 -1.17 -13.50
CA PRO A 47 5.21 -0.94 -12.25
C PRO A 47 3.88 -1.68 -12.18
N GLU A 48 3.13 -1.76 -13.28
CA GLU A 48 1.85 -2.47 -13.30
C GLU A 48 2.04 -3.98 -13.10
N GLU A 49 3.04 -4.57 -13.74
CA GLU A 49 3.34 -6.00 -13.55
C GLU A 49 3.71 -6.30 -12.12
N ALA A 50 4.53 -5.44 -11.52
CA ALA A 50 4.92 -5.59 -10.12
C ALA A 50 3.70 -5.46 -9.19
N LEU A 51 2.82 -4.50 -9.45
CA LEU A 51 1.63 -4.29 -8.65
C LEU A 51 0.73 -5.52 -8.68
N ILE A 52 0.44 -6.04 -9.87
CA ILE A 52 -0.43 -7.21 -10.03
C ILE A 52 0.17 -8.42 -9.32
N ARG A 53 1.47 -8.62 -9.47
CA ARG A 53 2.18 -9.72 -8.79
C ARG A 53 2.12 -9.59 -7.28
N GLU A 54 2.42 -8.40 -6.76
CA GLU A 54 2.45 -8.16 -5.31
C GLU A 54 1.06 -8.31 -4.68
N VAL A 55 0.01 -7.82 -5.33
CA VAL A 55 -1.35 -7.99 -4.81
C VAL A 55 -1.71 -9.48 -4.78
N LYS A 56 -1.32 -10.23 -5.79
CA LYS A 56 -1.55 -11.68 -5.82
C LYS A 56 -0.78 -12.38 -4.70
N GLU A 57 0.47 -12.01 -4.49
CA GLU A 57 1.31 -12.62 -3.45
C GLU A 57 0.82 -12.28 -2.04
N GLU A 58 0.35 -11.07 -1.81
CA GLU A 58 -0.02 -10.62 -0.48
C GLU A 58 -1.47 -10.92 -0.12
N LEU A 59 -2.41 -10.85 -1.06
CA LEU A 59 -3.84 -11.00 -0.80
C LEU A 59 -4.50 -12.17 -1.53
N ASP A 60 -3.78 -12.84 -2.41
CA ASP A 60 -4.33 -13.89 -3.29
C ASP A 60 -5.51 -13.39 -4.12
N ILE A 61 -5.41 -12.16 -4.62
CA ILE A 61 -6.44 -11.51 -5.44
C ILE A 61 -5.84 -11.17 -6.79
N GLU A 62 -6.61 -11.40 -7.87
CA GLU A 62 -6.25 -10.93 -9.19
C GLU A 62 -6.76 -9.51 -9.37
N LEU A 63 -5.85 -8.55 -9.35
CA LEU A 63 -6.17 -7.13 -9.49
C LEU A 63 -6.55 -6.83 -10.94
N LYS A 64 -7.74 -6.29 -11.17
CA LYS A 64 -8.23 -5.99 -12.53
C LYS A 64 -8.56 -4.52 -12.72
N ASP A 65 -9.22 -3.89 -11.75
CA ASP A 65 -9.64 -2.50 -11.87
C ASP A 65 -8.75 -1.61 -11.00
N TYR A 66 -7.86 -0.90 -11.66
CA TYR A 66 -6.95 0.02 -10.97
C TYR A 66 -6.60 1.18 -11.89
N THR A 67 -6.21 2.29 -11.28
CA THR A 67 -5.85 3.52 -11.99
C THR A 67 -4.53 4.03 -11.41
N PHE A 68 -3.63 4.49 -12.29
CA PHE A 68 -2.41 5.15 -11.80
C PHE A 68 -2.79 6.46 -11.14
N TYR A 69 -2.28 6.68 -9.92
CA TYR A 69 -2.53 7.91 -9.20
C TYR A 69 -1.36 8.88 -9.30
N LYS A 70 -0.20 8.50 -8.78
CA LYS A 70 0.93 9.44 -8.73
C LYS A 70 2.25 8.70 -8.50
N LYS A 71 3.33 9.33 -8.97
CA LYS A 71 4.70 8.87 -8.74
C LYS A 71 5.34 9.75 -7.69
N TYR A 72 5.95 9.13 -6.69
CA TYR A 72 6.66 9.83 -5.62
C TYR A 72 8.14 9.45 -5.65
N GLU A 73 9.01 10.45 -5.68
CA GLU A 73 10.45 10.24 -5.55
C GLU A 73 10.83 10.57 -4.11
N CYS A 74 11.28 9.55 -3.37
CA CYS A 74 11.46 9.63 -1.93
C CYS A 74 12.93 9.65 -1.57
N PHE A 75 13.45 10.81 -1.16
CA PHE A 75 14.84 10.98 -0.76
C PHE A 75 15.00 11.06 0.75
N THR A 76 13.95 11.44 1.46
CA THR A 76 13.94 11.55 2.93
C THR A 76 12.61 11.03 3.47
N GLY A 77 12.58 10.65 4.74
CA GLY A 77 11.37 10.20 5.40
C GLY A 77 11.08 8.71 5.27
N ASP A 78 11.80 8.02 4.38
CA ASP A 78 11.71 6.58 4.20
C ASP A 78 12.96 5.89 4.73
N ALA A 79 12.91 4.56 4.83
CA ALA A 79 14.04 3.76 5.28
C ALA A 79 15.23 3.85 4.31
N TYR A 80 14.96 4.09 3.03
CA TYR A 80 15.97 4.24 1.97
C TYR A 80 15.39 5.04 0.82
N GLU A 81 16.25 5.55 -0.05
CA GLU A 81 15.80 6.26 -1.26
C GLU A 81 15.06 5.32 -2.19
N ASN A 82 13.91 5.77 -2.71
CA ASN A 82 13.10 4.96 -3.60
C ASN A 82 12.16 5.83 -4.43
N THR A 83 11.62 5.22 -5.51
CA THR A 83 10.55 5.79 -6.31
C THR A 83 9.32 4.92 -6.10
N LYS A 84 8.19 5.55 -5.76
CA LYS A 84 6.93 4.84 -5.54
C LYS A 84 5.96 5.18 -6.67
N PHE A 85 5.46 4.14 -7.34
CA PHE A 85 4.38 4.24 -8.31
C PHE A 85 3.10 3.87 -7.58
N ILE A 86 2.25 4.85 -7.33
CA ILE A 86 1.04 4.66 -6.52
C ILE A 86 -0.18 4.59 -7.42
N TYR A 87 -0.96 3.53 -7.22
CA TYR A 87 -2.20 3.27 -7.92
C TYR A 87 -3.36 3.34 -6.93
N SER A 88 -4.58 3.42 -7.45
CA SER A 88 -5.79 3.33 -6.64
C SER A 88 -6.72 2.30 -7.25
N GLY A 89 -7.54 1.68 -6.41
CA GLY A 89 -8.50 0.68 -6.85
C GLY A 89 -9.57 0.44 -5.82
N LYS A 90 -10.55 -0.38 -6.19
CA LYS A 90 -11.66 -0.75 -5.31
C LYS A 90 -11.48 -2.16 -4.80
N ILE A 91 -11.88 -2.39 -3.55
CA ILE A 91 -11.95 -3.72 -2.97
C ILE A 91 -13.19 -3.79 -2.10
N ASN A 92 -14.08 -4.74 -2.39
CA ASN A 92 -15.35 -4.90 -1.66
C ASN A 92 -15.45 -6.28 -1.01
N ILE A 93 -14.33 -6.77 -0.50
CA ILE A 93 -14.28 -8.05 0.20
C ILE A 93 -14.35 -7.75 1.71
N PRO A 94 -15.27 -8.38 2.45
CA PRO A 94 -15.32 -8.21 3.91
C PRO A 94 -13.99 -8.60 4.55
N ILE A 95 -13.62 -7.91 5.62
CA ILE A 95 -12.31 -8.12 6.25
C ILE A 95 -12.11 -9.58 6.68
N GLU A 96 -13.17 -10.27 7.10
CA GLU A 96 -13.10 -11.67 7.52
C GLU A 96 -12.77 -12.63 6.38
N GLN A 97 -12.95 -12.18 5.14
CA GLN A 97 -12.67 -12.98 3.94
C GLN A 97 -11.37 -12.62 3.27
N ILE A 98 -10.66 -11.61 3.80
CA ILE A 98 -9.35 -11.24 3.27
C ILE A 98 -8.27 -12.04 3.98
N THR A 99 -7.47 -12.76 3.19
CA THR A 99 -6.31 -13.48 3.71
C THR A 99 -5.07 -12.67 3.41
N LEU A 100 -4.35 -12.26 4.45
CA LEU A 100 -3.07 -11.59 4.28
C LEU A 100 -1.97 -12.65 4.35
N LEU A 101 -1.24 -12.82 3.23
CA LEU A 101 -0.18 -13.85 3.12
C LEU A 101 1.17 -13.34 3.59
N GLU A 102 1.35 -12.02 3.68
CA GLU A 102 2.56 -11.39 4.22
C GLU A 102 2.15 -10.29 5.19
N GLY A 103 2.82 -10.20 6.34
CA GLY A 103 2.48 -9.24 7.39
C GLY A 103 1.63 -9.88 8.47
N GLU A 104 1.23 -9.05 9.45
CA GLU A 104 0.49 -9.53 10.62
C GLU A 104 -1.00 -9.68 10.35
N ARG A 105 -1.64 -8.67 9.77
CA ARG A 105 -3.07 -8.68 9.51
C ARG A 105 -3.51 -7.51 8.63
N PRO A 106 -4.62 -7.67 7.89
CA PRO A 106 -5.24 -6.56 7.16
C PRO A 106 -6.29 -5.90 8.04
N GLN A 107 -6.60 -4.63 7.74
CA GLN A 107 -7.68 -3.92 8.41
C GLN A 107 -8.16 -2.77 7.55
N TYR A 108 -9.47 -2.50 7.59
CA TYR A 108 -10.05 -1.31 6.98
C TYR A 108 -10.02 -0.14 7.96
N PHE A 109 -9.68 1.04 7.46
CA PHE A 109 -9.67 2.28 8.24
C PHE A 109 -10.53 3.32 7.55
N SER A 110 -11.37 4.02 8.32
CA SER A 110 -12.16 5.12 7.79
C SER A 110 -11.27 6.33 7.52
N ARG A 111 -11.79 7.27 6.73
CA ARG A 111 -11.08 8.52 6.44
C ARG A 111 -10.75 9.29 7.72
N GLU A 112 -11.67 9.25 8.69
CA GLU A 112 -11.50 9.92 9.98
C GLU A 112 -10.38 9.30 10.80
N GLU A 113 -10.17 8.00 10.66
CA GLU A 113 -9.12 7.27 11.39
C GLU A 113 -7.72 7.49 10.80
N ILE A 114 -7.64 7.73 9.49
CA ILE A 114 -6.35 7.81 8.79
C ILE A 114 -5.34 8.77 9.43
N PRO A 115 -5.72 9.98 9.86
CA PRO A 115 -4.72 10.88 10.47
C PRO A 115 -4.05 10.34 11.73
N ASN A 116 -4.69 9.37 12.40
CA ASN A 116 -4.19 8.79 13.65
C ASN A 116 -3.54 7.41 13.46
N VAL A 117 -3.48 6.91 12.24
CA VAL A 117 -2.85 5.62 11.94
C VAL A 117 -1.33 5.79 11.95
N LYS A 118 -0.64 4.80 12.51
CA LYS A 118 0.82 4.78 12.56
C LYS A 118 1.34 4.12 11.29
N PHE A 119 1.72 4.94 10.32
CA PHE A 119 2.15 4.48 9.00
C PHE A 119 3.66 4.27 8.91
N ALA A 120 4.04 3.30 8.07
CA ALA A 120 5.43 3.11 7.65
C ALA A 120 5.79 4.16 6.60
N ASN A 121 7.06 4.57 6.58
CA ASN A 121 7.62 5.45 5.55
C ASN A 121 6.77 6.73 5.37
N ILE A 122 6.66 7.22 4.14
CA ILE A 122 5.85 8.42 3.83
C ILE A 122 4.41 8.09 3.44
N ILE A 123 3.95 6.89 3.76
CA ILE A 123 2.62 6.42 3.32
C ILE A 123 1.50 7.32 3.84
N LYS A 124 1.63 7.84 5.06
CA LYS A 124 0.63 8.79 5.60
C LYS A 124 0.47 10.00 4.68
N THR A 125 1.57 10.59 4.24
CA THR A 125 1.54 11.73 3.33
C THR A 125 0.84 11.37 2.03
N ILE A 126 1.12 10.20 1.47
CA ILE A 126 0.53 9.73 0.22
C ILE A 126 -0.98 9.56 0.38
N VAL A 127 -1.41 8.85 1.42
CA VAL A 127 -2.85 8.59 1.64
C VAL A 127 -3.60 9.87 1.93
N MET A 128 -3.04 10.76 2.76
CA MET A 128 -3.68 12.05 3.07
C MET A 128 -3.83 12.92 1.82
N GLU A 129 -2.82 12.93 0.94
CA GLU A 129 -2.91 13.67 -0.32
C GLU A 129 -4.00 13.10 -1.21
N TYR A 130 -4.06 11.76 -1.32
CA TYR A 130 -5.11 11.09 -2.09
C TYR A 130 -6.50 11.48 -1.58
N ILE A 131 -6.70 11.43 -0.27
CA ILE A 131 -7.99 11.77 0.34
C ILE A 131 -8.37 13.23 0.02
N SER A 132 -7.41 14.15 0.11
CA SER A 132 -7.70 15.57 -0.15
C SER A 132 -8.10 15.83 -1.60
N GLU A 133 -7.59 15.02 -2.54
CA GLU A 133 -7.86 15.16 -3.97
C GLU A 133 -9.10 14.38 -4.43
N HIS A 134 -9.62 13.49 -3.60
CA HIS A 134 -10.75 12.61 -3.96
C HIS A 134 -11.91 12.71 -2.96
N ASN A 135 -12.15 13.90 -2.47
CA ASN A 135 -13.28 14.15 -1.57
C ASN A 135 -14.58 14.20 -2.35
#